data_8974973029e6c35007540554e5f9765b
#
_entry.id   8974973029e6c35007540554e5f9765b
#
_cell.length_a   1.000
_cell.length_b   1.000
_cell.length_c   1.000
_cell.angle_alpha   90.00
_cell.angle_beta   90.00
_cell.angle_gamma   90.00
#
_symmetry.space_group_name_H-M   'P 1'
#
loop_
_entity.id
_entity.type
_entity.pdbx_description
1 polymer ?
#
loop_
_entity_poly.entity_id
_entity_poly.type
_entity_poly.pdbx_seq_one_letter_code
_entity_poly.pdbx_strand_id
1 'polypeptide(L)'
;MKRYFKTFKTEEINFLKKYLNKMELKFLLKNKSDKSKRNKYNSYFKMYESNVTIASATSMLREALSLKKKIMVCNFTPTKIYDFPINKFFFLKNPTYQEFENKLKRILSMSEKKYFNLLGKRSNYIIEDANRVDANDEINSYIDSILKSDKIKKIK
;
A
#
# COMPACT_ATOMS: atom_id res chain seq x y z
N MET A 1 -9.61 23.16 2.92
CA MET A 1 -10.27 21.90 2.57
C MET A 1 -10.60 21.11 3.85
N LYS A 2 -11.83 21.12 4.34
CA LYS A 2 -12.23 20.40 5.57
C LYS A 2 -12.34 18.91 5.23
N ARG A 3 -11.41 18.10 5.72
CA ARG A 3 -11.47 16.63 5.56
C ARG A 3 -12.64 16.08 6.37
N TYR A 4 -13.62 15.57 5.68
CA TYR A 4 -14.78 14.89 6.25
C TYR A 4 -14.37 13.51 6.80
N PHE A 5 -13.87 13.45 8.01
CA PHE A 5 -13.90 12.21 8.78
C PHE A 5 -15.21 12.17 9.56
N LYS A 6 -16.30 11.94 8.85
CA LYS A 6 -17.57 11.64 9.49
C LYS A 6 -17.51 10.25 10.14
N THR A 7 -18.10 10.15 11.33
CA THR A 7 -18.64 8.91 11.88
C THR A 7 -19.27 8.09 10.76
N PHE A 8 -19.25 6.76 10.85
CA PHE A 8 -19.99 5.92 9.91
C PHE A 8 -21.38 6.51 9.73
N LYS A 9 -21.76 6.75 8.49
CA LYS A 9 -23.13 7.14 8.20
C LYS A 9 -24.06 6.01 8.66
N THR A 10 -25.28 6.33 9.01
CA THR A 10 -26.29 5.32 9.41
C THR A 10 -26.40 4.18 8.40
N GLU A 11 -26.25 4.50 7.11
CA GLU A 11 -26.24 3.54 5.99
C GLU A 11 -25.08 2.55 6.08
N GLU A 12 -23.86 3.03 6.39
CA GLU A 12 -22.69 2.16 6.58
C GLU A 12 -22.86 1.22 7.76
N ILE A 13 -23.42 1.73 8.87
CA ILE A 13 -23.72 0.91 10.05
C ILE A 13 -24.78 -0.14 9.72
N ASN A 14 -25.83 0.24 8.99
CA ASN A 14 -26.88 -0.69 8.59
C ASN A 14 -26.37 -1.76 7.61
N PHE A 15 -25.46 -1.38 6.72
CA PHE A 15 -24.76 -2.34 5.87
C PHE A 15 -23.92 -3.32 6.69
N LEU A 16 -23.10 -2.82 7.62
CA LEU A 16 -22.25 -3.66 8.46
C LEU A 16 -23.04 -4.60 9.37
N LYS A 17 -24.22 -4.18 9.86
CA LYS A 17 -25.12 -5.03 10.66
C LYS A 17 -25.62 -6.28 9.90
N LYS A 18 -25.60 -6.28 8.58
CA LYS A 18 -25.99 -7.45 7.78
C LYS A 18 -24.93 -8.55 7.77
N TYR A 19 -23.66 -8.20 8.02
CA TYR A 19 -22.52 -9.10 7.86
C TYR A 19 -21.76 -9.35 9.16
N LEU A 20 -21.89 -8.47 10.15
CA LEU A 20 -21.16 -8.55 11.41
C LEU A 20 -22.12 -8.86 12.57
N ASN A 21 -21.68 -9.72 13.47
CA ASN A 21 -22.39 -9.95 14.71
C ASN A 21 -22.28 -8.73 15.67
N LYS A 22 -23.07 -8.73 16.77
CA LYS A 22 -23.08 -7.62 17.74
C LYS A 22 -21.71 -7.31 18.35
N MET A 23 -20.89 -8.34 18.61
CA MET A 23 -19.57 -8.16 19.21
C MET A 23 -18.58 -7.55 18.22
N GLU A 24 -18.54 -8.04 17.00
CA GLU A 24 -17.70 -7.52 15.92
C GLU A 24 -18.05 -6.07 15.60
N LEU A 25 -19.34 -5.77 15.48
CA LEU A 25 -19.81 -4.41 15.24
C LEU A 25 -19.42 -3.47 16.39
N LYS A 26 -19.60 -3.90 17.64
CA LYS A 26 -19.21 -3.12 18.83
C LYS A 26 -17.71 -2.88 18.87
N PHE A 27 -16.90 -3.88 18.55
CA PHE A 27 -15.44 -3.77 18.47
C PHE A 27 -15.02 -2.75 17.40
N LEU A 28 -15.62 -2.82 16.21
CA LEU A 28 -15.34 -1.93 15.08
C LEU A 28 -15.73 -0.48 15.40
N LEU A 29 -16.88 -0.26 16.04
CA LEU A 29 -17.35 1.07 16.44
C LEU A 29 -16.53 1.64 17.61
N LYS A 30 -16.14 0.82 18.60
CA LYS A 30 -15.31 1.24 19.74
C LYS A 30 -13.94 1.74 19.27
N ASN A 31 -13.30 1.05 18.35
CA ASN A 31 -11.99 1.43 17.83
C ASN A 31 -12.02 2.73 17.00
N LYS A 32 -13.21 3.19 16.58
CA LYS A 32 -13.41 4.44 15.86
C LYS A 32 -13.66 5.65 16.77
N SER A 33 -14.15 5.44 18.00
CA SER A 33 -14.57 6.53 18.90
C SER A 33 -13.42 7.29 19.53
N ASP A 34 -12.22 6.75 19.56
CA ASP A 34 -11.06 7.38 20.20
C ASP A 34 -10.38 8.41 19.27
N LYS A 35 -11.13 9.50 18.99
CA LYS A 35 -10.66 10.61 18.15
C LYS A 35 -9.58 11.46 18.81
N SER A 36 -9.49 11.45 20.14
CA SER A 36 -8.59 12.31 20.90
C SER A 36 -7.13 11.84 20.84
N LYS A 37 -6.89 10.57 20.51
CA LYS A 37 -5.55 9.95 20.48
C LYS A 37 -5.10 9.54 19.07
N ARG A 38 -5.63 10.12 18.01
CA ARG A 38 -5.10 9.87 16.66
C ARG A 38 -3.71 10.49 16.53
N ASN A 39 -2.73 9.75 16.98
CA ASN A 39 -1.36 10.01 16.61
C ASN A 39 -1.28 10.04 15.07
N LYS A 40 -0.67 11.10 14.52
CA LYS A 40 -0.45 11.30 13.08
C LYS A 40 0.18 10.08 12.40
N TYR A 41 0.89 9.27 13.18
CA TYR A 41 1.62 8.08 12.74
C TYR A 41 0.90 6.76 13.02
N ASN A 42 -0.36 6.76 13.48
CA ASN A 42 -1.05 5.53 13.87
C ASN A 42 -1.16 4.51 12.72
N SER A 43 -1.34 4.98 11.48
CA SER A 43 -1.37 4.11 10.29
C SER A 43 -0.03 3.43 10.06
N TYR A 44 1.08 4.14 10.27
CA TYR A 44 2.43 3.59 10.15
C TYR A 44 2.72 2.56 11.23
N PHE A 45 2.34 2.82 12.48
CA PHE A 45 2.45 1.84 13.55
C PHE A 45 1.67 0.57 13.23
N LYS A 46 0.43 0.69 12.77
CA LYS A 46 -0.39 -0.45 12.39
C LYS A 46 0.21 -1.22 11.21
N MET A 47 0.73 -0.53 10.22
CA MET A 47 1.45 -1.13 9.12
C MET A 47 2.70 -1.88 9.61
N TYR A 48 3.47 -1.27 10.51
CA TYR A 48 4.68 -1.88 11.07
C TYR A 48 4.39 -3.13 11.90
N GLU A 49 3.34 -3.12 12.73
CA GLU A 49 2.91 -4.25 13.55
C GLU A 49 2.23 -5.37 12.73
N SER A 50 1.73 -5.07 11.53
CA SER A 50 0.98 -6.04 10.73
C SER A 50 1.89 -7.05 10.02
N ASN A 51 1.39 -8.27 9.86
CA ASN A 51 2.06 -9.31 9.07
C ASN A 51 1.86 -9.10 7.56
N VAL A 52 0.77 -8.47 7.16
CA VAL A 52 0.44 -8.15 5.77
C VAL A 52 -0.31 -6.82 5.72
N THR A 53 0.09 -5.92 4.85
CA THR A 53 -0.64 -4.68 4.56
C THR A 53 -1.51 -4.89 3.32
N ILE A 54 -2.82 -4.67 3.46
CA ILE A 54 -3.79 -4.84 2.38
C ILE A 54 -4.36 -3.48 2.02
N ALA A 55 -4.27 -3.11 0.77
CA ALA A 55 -4.85 -1.86 0.30
C ALA A 55 -5.11 -1.89 -1.22
N SER A 56 -5.80 -0.86 -1.71
CA SER A 56 -5.87 -0.52 -3.11
C SER A 56 -4.66 0.36 -3.51
N ALA A 57 -4.74 1.12 -4.58
CA ALA A 57 -3.66 1.99 -5.06
C ALA A 57 -3.35 3.14 -4.07
N THR A 58 -2.42 2.92 -3.15
CA THR A 58 -1.96 3.90 -2.16
C THR A 58 -0.44 3.90 -2.02
N SER A 59 0.16 5.06 -1.72
CA SER A 59 1.60 5.18 -1.45
C SER A 59 2.05 4.30 -0.27
N MET A 60 1.18 4.09 0.72
CA MET A 60 1.47 3.25 1.89
C MET A 60 1.87 1.81 1.51
N LEU A 61 1.41 1.27 0.37
CA LEU A 61 1.87 -0.03 -0.12
C LEU A 61 3.35 -0.01 -0.51
N ARG A 62 3.82 1.10 -1.10
CA ARG A 62 5.24 1.28 -1.44
C ARG A 62 6.08 1.39 -0.17
N GLU A 63 5.60 2.19 0.78
CA GLU A 63 6.25 2.36 2.07
C GLU A 63 6.31 1.03 2.86
N ALA A 64 5.23 0.23 2.85
CA ALA A 64 5.24 -1.11 3.45
C ALA A 64 6.30 -2.03 2.81
N LEU A 65 6.41 -2.01 1.48
CA LEU A 65 7.44 -2.79 0.78
C LEU A 65 8.85 -2.31 1.12
N SER A 66 9.12 -1.00 1.21
CA SER A 66 10.44 -0.46 1.59
C SER A 66 10.84 -0.91 2.99
N LEU A 67 9.87 -1.05 3.89
CA LEU A 67 10.04 -1.62 5.24
C LEU A 67 10.08 -3.15 5.26
N LYS A 68 10.22 -3.80 4.11
CA LYS A 68 10.23 -5.27 3.96
C LYS A 68 8.98 -5.94 4.53
N LYS A 69 7.82 -5.23 4.50
CA LYS A 69 6.53 -5.81 4.90
C LYS A 69 5.84 -6.46 3.71
N LYS A 70 5.13 -7.56 3.96
CA LYS A 70 4.30 -8.19 2.93
C LYS A 70 3.10 -7.30 2.62
N ILE A 71 2.73 -7.24 1.35
CA ILE A 71 1.54 -6.53 0.91
C ILE A 71 0.63 -7.46 0.10
N MET A 72 -0.65 -7.14 0.07
CA MET A 72 -1.63 -7.67 -0.86
C MET A 72 -2.43 -6.52 -1.44
N VAL A 73 -2.54 -6.45 -2.74
CA VAL A 73 -3.22 -5.35 -3.44
C VAL A 73 -4.56 -5.82 -3.95
N CYS A 74 -5.61 -5.06 -3.67
CA CYS A 74 -6.96 -5.34 -4.13
C CYS A 74 -7.53 -4.12 -4.86
N ASN A 75 -7.83 -4.26 -6.15
CA ASN A 75 -8.57 -3.25 -6.89
C ASN A 75 -10.04 -3.72 -7.04
N PHE A 76 -10.95 -3.05 -6.34
CA PHE A 76 -12.39 -3.31 -6.38
C PHE A 76 -13.12 -2.45 -7.42
N THR A 77 -12.39 -1.78 -8.30
CA THR A 77 -12.96 -0.93 -9.36
C THR A 77 -12.68 -1.51 -10.74
N PRO A 78 -13.49 -1.23 -11.75
CA PRO A 78 -13.21 -1.64 -13.13
C PRO A 78 -12.01 -0.89 -13.73
N THR A 79 -11.63 0.23 -13.15
CA THR A 79 -10.64 1.17 -13.69
C THR A 79 -9.22 0.65 -13.50
N LYS A 80 -8.45 0.61 -14.59
CA LYS A 80 -7.04 0.17 -14.56
C LYS A 80 -6.09 1.14 -13.86
N ILE A 81 -6.47 2.40 -13.72
CA ILE A 81 -5.63 3.42 -13.06
C ILE A 81 -5.31 3.08 -11.59
N TYR A 82 -6.14 2.26 -10.97
CA TYR A 82 -5.94 1.77 -9.61
C TYR A 82 -5.23 0.40 -9.56
N ASP A 83 -4.77 -0.11 -10.69
CA ASP A 83 -3.97 -1.32 -10.72
C ASP A 83 -2.55 -0.96 -10.24
N PHE A 84 -2.12 -1.59 -9.17
CA PHE A 84 -0.78 -1.37 -8.62
C PHE A 84 0.24 -2.21 -9.42
N PRO A 85 1.40 -1.67 -9.78
CA PRO A 85 2.38 -2.34 -10.64
C PRO A 85 3.15 -3.44 -9.91
N ILE A 86 2.46 -4.49 -9.48
CA ILE A 86 3.01 -5.62 -8.76
C ILE A 86 2.73 -6.94 -9.50
N ASN A 87 3.47 -8.00 -9.15
CA ASN A 87 3.21 -9.33 -9.67
C ASN A 87 1.74 -9.74 -9.42
N LYS A 88 1.09 -10.32 -10.44
CA LYS A 88 -0.30 -10.80 -10.38
C LYS A 88 -0.59 -11.75 -9.20
N PHE A 89 0.45 -12.42 -8.68
CA PHE A 89 0.30 -13.25 -7.50
C PHE A 89 -0.16 -12.45 -6.27
N PHE A 90 0.27 -11.21 -6.13
CA PHE A 90 -0.03 -10.32 -4.98
C PHE A 90 -1.17 -9.34 -5.27
N PHE A 91 -1.73 -9.39 -6.46
CA PHE A 91 -2.77 -8.49 -6.93
C PHE A 91 -4.07 -9.23 -7.18
N LEU A 92 -5.17 -8.65 -6.75
CA LEU A 92 -6.53 -9.10 -7.02
C LEU A 92 -7.35 -7.97 -7.62
N LYS A 93 -8.11 -8.27 -8.67
CA LYS A 93 -9.04 -7.33 -9.31
C LYS A 93 -10.46 -7.86 -9.18
N ASN A 94 -11.34 -7.06 -8.59
CA ASN A 94 -12.73 -7.42 -8.29
C ASN A 94 -12.87 -8.84 -7.70
N PRO A 95 -12.08 -9.21 -6.66
CA PRO A 95 -12.10 -10.56 -6.14
C PRO A 95 -13.42 -10.87 -5.44
N THR A 96 -13.84 -12.11 -5.54
CA THR A 96 -14.79 -12.68 -4.60
C THR A 96 -14.16 -12.78 -3.20
N TYR A 97 -14.99 -12.91 -2.17
CA TYR A 97 -14.50 -13.10 -0.80
C TYR A 97 -13.61 -14.35 -0.69
N GLN A 98 -13.99 -15.43 -1.36
CA GLN A 98 -13.23 -16.68 -1.34
C GLN A 98 -11.84 -16.55 -1.98
N GLU A 99 -11.74 -15.85 -3.10
CA GLU A 99 -10.46 -15.55 -3.75
C GLU A 99 -9.56 -14.69 -2.85
N PHE A 100 -10.15 -13.65 -2.23
CA PHE A 100 -9.47 -12.79 -1.29
C PHE A 100 -8.94 -13.59 -0.10
N GLU A 101 -9.78 -14.40 0.55
CA GLU A 101 -9.41 -15.20 1.72
C GLU A 101 -8.31 -16.22 1.39
N ASN A 102 -8.45 -16.94 0.28
CA ASN A 102 -7.46 -17.91 -0.16
C ASN A 102 -6.11 -17.26 -0.45
N LYS A 103 -6.12 -16.11 -1.12
CA LYS A 103 -4.90 -15.34 -1.40
C LYS A 103 -4.24 -14.86 -0.12
N LEU A 104 -5.01 -14.31 0.80
CA LEU A 104 -4.51 -13.82 2.09
C LEU A 104 -3.88 -14.95 2.91
N LYS A 105 -4.55 -16.09 3.02
CA LYS A 105 -4.01 -17.28 3.71
C LYS A 105 -2.68 -17.72 3.11
N ARG A 106 -2.56 -17.76 1.78
CA ARG A 106 -1.31 -18.11 1.10
C ARG A 106 -0.19 -17.12 1.37
N ILE A 107 -0.46 -15.81 1.38
CA ILE A 107 0.54 -14.78 1.68
C ILE A 107 0.97 -14.85 3.15
N LEU A 108 0.03 -15.05 4.07
CA LEU A 108 0.32 -15.17 5.50
C LEU A 108 1.22 -16.38 5.79
N SER A 109 0.93 -17.54 5.20
CA SER A 109 1.70 -18.78 5.39
C SER A 109 3.08 -18.77 4.73
N MET A 110 3.36 -17.80 3.87
CA MET A 110 4.61 -17.73 3.13
C MET A 110 5.72 -17.14 4.00
N SER A 111 6.93 -17.74 3.97
CA SER A 111 8.09 -17.09 4.58
C SER A 111 8.46 -15.79 3.86
N GLU A 112 9.09 -14.85 4.55
CA GLU A 112 9.52 -13.57 3.97
C GLU A 112 10.44 -13.81 2.76
N LYS A 113 11.42 -14.68 2.90
CA LYS A 113 12.35 -15.04 1.80
C LYS A 113 11.58 -15.50 0.56
N LYS A 114 10.59 -16.39 0.73
CA LYS A 114 9.78 -16.89 -0.38
C LYS A 114 8.92 -15.79 -0.98
N TYR A 115 8.34 -14.93 -0.13
CA TYR A 115 7.52 -13.79 -0.56
C TYR A 115 8.32 -12.83 -1.44
N PHE A 116 9.47 -12.35 -0.97
CA PHE A 116 10.30 -11.39 -1.70
C PHE A 116 10.95 -12.00 -2.95
N ASN A 117 11.30 -13.27 -2.94
CA ASN A 117 11.75 -13.96 -4.15
C ASN A 117 10.68 -14.00 -5.25
N LEU A 118 9.41 -14.26 -4.88
CA LEU A 118 8.28 -14.24 -5.82
C LEU A 118 7.93 -12.83 -6.30
N LEU A 119 8.14 -11.82 -5.46
CA LEU A 119 7.96 -10.43 -5.82
C LEU A 119 8.90 -10.05 -6.99
N GLY A 120 10.11 -10.60 -6.98
CA GLY A 120 11.09 -10.51 -8.05
C GLY A 120 11.72 -9.12 -8.20
N LYS A 121 12.63 -8.99 -9.17
CA LYS A 121 13.36 -7.74 -9.44
C LYS A 121 12.49 -6.54 -9.81
N ARG A 122 11.22 -6.76 -10.20
CA ARG A 122 10.28 -5.66 -10.47
C ARG A 122 9.91 -4.85 -9.22
N SER A 123 10.13 -5.39 -8.03
CA SER A 123 9.99 -4.62 -6.79
C SER A 123 10.93 -3.41 -6.76
N ASN A 124 12.09 -3.51 -7.38
CA ASN A 124 13.08 -2.43 -7.42
C ASN A 124 12.60 -1.19 -8.19
N TYR A 125 11.62 -1.33 -9.10
CA TYR A 125 10.95 -0.19 -9.77
C TYR A 125 9.83 0.44 -8.96
N ILE A 126 9.39 -0.23 -7.91
CA ILE A 126 8.29 0.26 -7.05
C ILE A 126 8.86 0.99 -5.84
N ILE A 127 10.07 0.59 -5.44
CA ILE A 127 10.75 1.09 -4.25
C ILE A 127 12.23 1.23 -4.60
N GLU A 128 12.75 2.39 -4.33
CA GLU A 128 14.18 2.60 -4.26
C GLU A 128 14.71 1.97 -2.97
N ASP A 129 15.75 1.18 -3.06
CA ASP A 129 16.35 0.56 -1.89
C ASP A 129 16.98 1.67 -1.03
N ALA A 130 16.57 1.77 0.23
CA ALA A 130 17.08 2.78 1.16
C ALA A 130 18.62 2.74 1.38
N ASN A 131 19.29 1.73 0.82
CA ASN A 131 20.75 1.62 0.79
C ASN A 131 21.39 2.21 -0.49
N ARG A 132 20.60 2.78 -1.40
CA ARG A 132 21.10 3.51 -2.56
C ARG A 132 21.27 4.98 -2.27
N VAL A 133 22.05 5.63 -3.11
CA VAL A 133 22.26 7.09 -3.17
C VAL A 133 20.91 7.80 -3.04
N ASP A 134 20.87 8.88 -2.27
CA ASP A 134 19.67 9.71 -2.10
C ASP A 134 19.06 10.00 -3.48
N ALA A 135 17.76 9.81 -3.62
CA ALA A 135 17.04 10.07 -4.87
C ALA A 135 17.28 11.49 -5.41
N ASN A 136 17.51 12.46 -4.52
CA ASN A 136 17.86 13.82 -4.90
C ASN A 136 19.26 13.89 -5.54
N ASP A 137 20.21 13.13 -5.04
CA ASP A 137 21.57 13.09 -5.61
C ASP A 137 21.57 12.41 -6.98
N GLU A 138 20.75 11.37 -7.17
CA GLU A 138 20.60 10.69 -8.45
C GLU A 138 19.91 11.62 -9.48
N ILE A 139 18.86 12.33 -9.08
CA ILE A 139 18.18 13.33 -9.92
C ILE A 139 19.13 14.47 -10.28
N ASN A 140 19.87 15.00 -9.33
CA ASN A 140 20.83 16.08 -9.56
C ASN A 140 21.96 15.63 -10.50
N SER A 141 22.49 14.43 -10.29
CA SER A 141 23.50 13.83 -11.17
C SER A 141 22.98 13.66 -12.60
N TYR A 142 21.71 13.24 -12.75
CA TYR A 142 21.08 13.10 -14.06
C TYR A 142 20.88 14.47 -14.75
N ILE A 143 20.40 15.47 -14.03
CA ILE A 143 20.26 16.86 -14.53
C ILE A 143 21.62 17.40 -14.96
N ASP A 144 22.66 17.23 -14.16
CA ASP A 144 24.01 17.66 -14.48
C ASP A 144 24.55 16.98 -15.75
N SER A 145 24.24 15.70 -15.94
CA SER A 145 24.64 14.98 -17.16
C SER A 145 24.00 15.53 -18.41
N ILE A 146 22.71 15.92 -18.34
CA ILE A 146 22.00 16.56 -19.45
C ILE A 146 22.58 17.92 -19.74
N LEU A 147 22.77 18.77 -18.73
CA LEU A 147 23.32 20.11 -18.90
C LEU A 147 24.73 20.11 -19.50
N LYS A 148 25.56 19.12 -19.15
CA LYS A 148 26.87 18.92 -19.74
C LYS A 148 26.78 18.49 -21.21
N SER A 149 25.83 17.60 -21.53
CA SER A 149 25.61 17.13 -22.92
C SER A 149 25.15 18.26 -23.86
N ASP A 150 24.28 19.13 -23.36
CA ASP A 150 23.77 20.26 -24.15
C ASP A 150 24.81 21.39 -24.34
N LYS A 151 25.73 21.57 -23.38
CA LYS A 151 26.88 22.47 -23.56
C LYS A 151 27.81 22.01 -24.68
N ILE A 152 28.01 20.70 -24.81
CA ILE A 152 28.87 20.11 -25.88
C ILE A 152 28.23 20.31 -27.27
N LYS A 153 26.90 20.28 -27.38
CA LYS A 153 26.19 20.48 -28.65
C LYS A 153 26.17 21.93 -29.12
N LYS A 154 26.36 22.93 -28.22
CA LYS A 154 26.41 24.37 -28.57
C LYS A 154 27.80 24.86 -28.98
N ILE A 155 28.82 24.02 -28.90
CA ILE A 155 30.22 24.37 -29.23
C ILE A 155 30.64 23.77 -30.59
N LYS A 156 29.75 23.05 -31.27
CA LYS A 156 29.91 22.58 -32.63
C LYS A 156 29.01 23.36 -33.59
#